data_4f7f115ccdf9ba325034f7503a48d74d
#
_entry.id   4f7f115ccdf9ba325034f7503a48d74d
#
_cell.length_a   1.000
_cell.length_b   1.000
_cell.length_c   1.000
_cell.angle_alpha   90.00
_cell.angle_beta   90.00
_cell.angle_gamma   90.00
#
_symmetry.space_group_name_H-M   'P 1'
#
loop_
_entity.id
_entity.type
_entity.pdbx_description
1 polymer ?
#
loop_
_entity_poly.entity_id
_entity_poly.type
_entity_poly.pdbx_seq_one_letter_code
_entity_poly.pdbx_strand_id
1 'polypeptide(L)'
;VIWTVSTDVGRIVVREQLEPDDEPGILELFAACDDWFEAVNGTPSGPGDVQSLFYALPEGTSFDDKRLFTVRDGDKIVGLIDVVLGFPHRTAAAVGLFLVAPSHRGRGLGAAVANVLLAEAREGGIDTVTASAHDTWPQGQTFLRALGFTVGPPAEPSGNRVSGPGEAPVRRATLTLQP
;
A
#
# COMPACT_ATOMS: atom_id res chain seq x y z
N VAL A 1 3.50 8.55 -14.96
CA VAL A 1 3.11 7.38 -15.75
C VAL A 1 1.68 7.01 -15.44
N ILE A 2 0.95 6.57 -16.44
CA ILE A 2 -0.46 6.21 -16.34
C ILE A 2 -0.66 4.83 -16.94
N TRP A 3 -1.35 3.96 -16.20
CA TRP A 3 -1.78 2.64 -16.69
C TRP A 3 -3.30 2.58 -16.73
N THR A 4 -3.83 1.88 -17.72
CA THR A 4 -5.25 1.55 -17.78
C THR A 4 -5.43 0.06 -17.53
N VAL A 5 -6.32 -0.27 -16.61
CA VAL A 5 -6.61 -1.66 -16.22
C VAL A 5 -8.09 -1.92 -16.47
N SER A 6 -8.40 -2.95 -17.25
CA SER A 6 -9.77 -3.40 -17.45
C SER A 6 -10.13 -4.43 -16.38
N THR A 7 -11.20 -4.19 -15.66
CA THR A 7 -11.69 -5.04 -14.57
C THR A 7 -13.20 -5.25 -14.67
N ASP A 8 -13.75 -6.10 -13.79
CA ASP A 8 -15.20 -6.30 -13.68
C ASP A 8 -15.96 -5.04 -13.22
N VAL A 9 -15.25 -4.09 -12.61
CA VAL A 9 -15.82 -2.79 -12.24
C VAL A 9 -15.72 -1.76 -13.37
N GLY A 10 -15.13 -2.13 -14.50
CA GLY A 10 -14.93 -1.26 -15.65
C GLY A 10 -13.47 -0.88 -15.87
N ARG A 11 -13.27 0.24 -16.56
CA ARG A 11 -11.96 0.76 -16.90
C ARG A 11 -11.42 1.59 -15.74
N ILE A 12 -10.32 1.13 -15.16
CA ILE A 12 -9.64 1.78 -14.03
C ILE A 12 -8.33 2.41 -14.51
N VAL A 13 -8.04 3.59 -14.03
CA VAL A 13 -6.78 4.29 -14.31
C VAL A 13 -5.92 4.31 -13.06
N VAL A 14 -4.68 3.84 -13.20
CA VAL A 14 -3.64 3.96 -12.16
C VAL A 14 -2.69 5.05 -12.59
N ARG A 15 -2.54 6.08 -11.77
CA ARG A 15 -1.68 7.22 -12.06
C ARG A 15 -0.61 7.38 -10.99
N GLU A 16 0.64 7.38 -11.42
CA GLU A 16 1.77 7.78 -10.59
C GLU A 16 1.79 9.30 -10.43
N GLN A 17 2.15 9.77 -9.27
CA GLN A 17 2.15 11.15 -8.82
C GLN A 17 0.78 11.64 -8.34
N LEU A 18 0.85 12.44 -7.28
CA LEU A 18 -0.28 13.18 -6.75
C LEU A 18 -0.21 14.63 -7.19
N GLU A 19 -1.35 15.18 -7.49
CA GLU A 19 -1.50 16.60 -7.74
C GLU A 19 -2.09 17.29 -6.50
N PRO A 20 -1.91 18.62 -6.33
CA PRO A 20 -2.49 19.33 -5.18
C PRO A 20 -4.01 19.15 -5.07
N ASP A 21 -4.69 19.01 -6.19
CA ASP A 21 -6.14 18.81 -6.24
C ASP A 21 -6.60 17.40 -5.84
N ASP A 22 -5.66 16.46 -5.65
CA ASP A 22 -5.97 15.08 -5.25
C ASP A 22 -6.25 14.96 -3.75
N GLU A 23 -5.78 15.90 -2.92
CA GLU A 23 -5.89 15.81 -1.46
C GLU A 23 -7.33 15.61 -0.97
N PRO A 24 -8.35 16.34 -1.44
CA PRO A 24 -9.72 16.11 -1.02
C PRO A 24 -10.21 14.68 -1.33
N GLY A 25 -9.86 14.15 -2.50
CA GLY A 25 -10.20 12.78 -2.90
C GLY A 25 -9.50 11.72 -2.06
N ILE A 26 -8.27 11.97 -1.64
CA ILE A 26 -7.53 11.08 -0.74
C ILE A 26 -8.14 11.09 0.66
N LEU A 27 -8.51 12.26 1.18
CA LEU A 27 -9.21 12.36 2.47
C LEU A 27 -10.53 11.58 2.44
N GLU A 28 -11.29 11.69 1.36
CA GLU A 28 -12.54 10.96 1.17
C GLU A 28 -12.29 9.43 1.11
N LEU A 29 -11.25 9.00 0.39
CA LEU A 29 -10.85 7.60 0.34
C LEU A 29 -10.49 7.07 1.73
N PHE A 30 -9.69 7.81 2.49
CA PHE A 30 -9.27 7.41 3.83
C PHE A 30 -10.48 7.29 4.76
N ALA A 31 -11.39 8.23 4.73
CA ALA A 31 -12.63 8.15 5.50
C ALA A 31 -13.48 6.92 5.13
N ALA A 32 -13.56 6.60 3.84
CA ALA A 32 -14.24 5.39 3.37
C ALA A 32 -13.56 4.09 3.85
N CYS A 33 -12.26 4.15 4.12
CA CYS A 33 -11.45 3.02 4.61
C CYS A 33 -11.24 3.03 6.14
N ASP A 34 -12.10 3.69 6.90
CA ASP A 34 -12.00 3.75 8.37
C ASP A 34 -11.97 2.37 9.02
N ASP A 35 -12.60 1.37 8.42
CA ASP A 35 -12.52 -0.03 8.84
C ASP A 35 -11.06 -0.52 8.90
N TRP A 36 -10.26 -0.20 7.89
CA TRP A 36 -8.84 -0.52 7.87
C TRP A 36 -8.06 0.28 8.91
N PHE A 37 -8.28 1.61 8.99
CA PHE A 37 -7.57 2.48 9.94
C PHE A 37 -7.85 2.07 11.39
N GLU A 38 -9.09 1.77 11.72
CA GLU A 38 -9.47 1.29 13.06
C GLU A 38 -8.84 -0.07 13.37
N ALA A 39 -8.84 -1.00 12.41
CA ALA A 39 -8.27 -2.33 12.61
C ALA A 39 -6.74 -2.30 12.78
N VAL A 40 -6.04 -1.43 12.05
CA VAL A 40 -4.57 -1.37 12.01
C VAL A 40 -4.01 -0.37 13.01
N ASN A 41 -4.61 0.81 13.12
CA ASN A 41 -4.13 1.91 13.96
C ASN A 41 -4.95 2.11 15.24
N GLY A 42 -6.10 1.47 15.37
CA GLY A 42 -6.98 1.57 16.52
C GLY A 42 -7.88 2.81 16.55
N THR A 43 -7.79 3.68 15.55
CA THR A 43 -8.58 4.91 15.41
C THR A 43 -8.98 5.15 13.95
N PRO A 44 -10.09 5.87 13.69
CA PRO A 44 -10.42 6.31 12.35
C PRO A 44 -9.32 7.16 11.72
N SER A 45 -9.34 7.30 10.41
CA SER A 45 -8.41 8.17 9.70
C SER A 45 -8.58 9.64 10.10
N GLY A 46 -7.50 10.40 10.01
CA GLY A 46 -7.49 11.83 10.24
C GLY A 46 -6.56 12.57 9.27
N PRO A 47 -6.54 13.92 9.31
CA PRO A 47 -5.65 14.71 8.43
C PRO A 47 -4.17 14.35 8.57
N GLY A 48 -3.73 13.90 9.75
CA GLY A 48 -2.36 13.45 9.98
C GLY A 48 -1.96 12.25 9.14
N ASP A 49 -2.90 11.37 8.79
CA ASP A 49 -2.64 10.21 7.95
C ASP A 49 -2.30 10.62 6.51
N VAL A 50 -2.97 11.63 5.99
CA VAL A 50 -2.66 12.18 4.67
C VAL A 50 -1.30 12.88 4.68
N GLN A 51 -0.97 13.62 5.74
CA GLN A 51 0.35 14.23 5.90
C GLN A 51 1.45 13.19 5.99
N SER A 52 1.24 12.12 6.74
CA SER A 52 2.19 11.01 6.85
C SER A 52 2.48 10.36 5.51
N LEU A 53 1.48 10.29 4.63
CA LEU A 53 1.64 9.78 3.28
C LEU A 53 2.75 10.51 2.49
N PHE A 54 2.84 11.83 2.65
CA PHE A 54 3.83 12.64 1.94
C PHE A 54 5.20 12.67 2.62
N TYR A 55 5.26 12.55 3.95
CA TYR A 55 6.47 12.83 4.74
C TYR A 55 7.09 11.59 5.39
N ALA A 56 6.32 10.49 5.54
CA ALA A 56 6.86 9.29 6.16
C ALA A 56 7.83 8.56 5.22
N LEU A 57 9.08 8.43 5.65
CA LEU A 57 10.14 7.73 4.92
C LEU A 57 10.93 6.83 5.87
N PRO A 58 11.28 5.60 5.45
CA PRO A 58 12.24 4.78 6.18
C PRO A 58 13.61 5.47 6.27
N GLU A 59 14.35 5.15 7.32
CA GLU A 59 15.71 5.65 7.49
C GLU A 59 16.59 5.26 6.29
N GLY A 60 17.40 6.23 5.82
CA GLY A 60 18.30 6.03 4.68
C GLY A 60 17.65 6.20 3.31
N THR A 61 16.37 6.57 3.23
CA THR A 61 15.66 6.87 2.00
C THR A 61 15.36 8.37 1.86
N SER A 62 15.07 8.81 0.65
CA SER A 62 14.70 10.19 0.35
C SER A 62 13.34 10.27 -0.35
N PHE A 63 12.83 11.49 -0.52
CA PHE A 63 11.58 11.71 -1.26
C PHE A 63 11.68 11.26 -2.72
N ASP A 64 12.86 11.25 -3.30
CA ASP A 64 13.08 10.77 -4.66
C ASP A 64 12.84 9.26 -4.80
N ASP A 65 12.90 8.52 -3.70
CA ASP A 65 12.64 7.08 -3.66
C ASP A 65 11.15 6.75 -3.47
N LYS A 66 10.36 7.75 -3.09
CA LYS A 66 8.94 7.56 -2.80
C LYS A 66 8.09 7.60 -4.07
N ARG A 67 7.17 6.64 -4.21
CA ARG A 67 6.21 6.56 -5.31
C ARG A 67 4.81 6.45 -4.75
N LEU A 68 3.94 7.36 -5.17
CA LEU A 68 2.53 7.37 -4.79
C LEU A 68 1.67 7.17 -6.03
N PHE A 69 0.75 6.21 -5.96
CA PHE A 69 -0.15 5.88 -7.05
C PHE A 69 -1.59 6.08 -6.60
N THR A 70 -2.38 6.74 -7.42
CA THR A 70 -3.84 6.77 -7.25
C THR A 70 -4.50 5.80 -8.20
N VAL A 71 -5.54 5.14 -7.72
CA VAL A 71 -6.40 4.26 -8.50
C VAL A 71 -7.72 4.99 -8.70
N ARG A 72 -8.13 5.19 -9.95
CA ARG A 72 -9.27 6.05 -10.29
C ARG A 72 -10.34 5.30 -11.08
N ASP A 73 -11.55 5.49 -10.64
CA ASP A 73 -12.77 5.10 -11.37
C ASP A 73 -13.47 6.41 -11.78
N GLY A 74 -13.27 6.81 -13.05
CA GLY A 74 -13.64 8.15 -13.48
C GLY A 74 -12.87 9.22 -12.71
N ASP A 75 -13.59 10.17 -12.13
CA ASP A 75 -13.01 11.24 -11.32
C ASP A 75 -12.78 10.86 -9.85
N LYS A 76 -13.26 9.69 -9.45
CA LYS A 76 -13.17 9.24 -8.06
C LYS A 76 -11.88 8.48 -7.79
N ILE A 77 -11.18 8.84 -6.71
CA ILE A 77 -10.05 8.07 -6.20
C ILE A 77 -10.61 6.91 -5.37
N VAL A 78 -10.39 5.68 -5.85
CA VAL A 78 -10.89 4.45 -5.23
C VAL A 78 -9.79 3.59 -4.65
N GLY A 79 -8.55 4.01 -4.80
CA GLY A 79 -7.39 3.33 -4.21
C GLY A 79 -6.18 4.23 -4.14
N LEU A 80 -5.26 3.85 -3.27
CA LEU A 80 -3.97 4.54 -3.08
C LEU A 80 -2.90 3.53 -2.72
N ILE A 81 -1.73 3.68 -3.34
CA ILE A 81 -0.58 2.83 -3.08
C ILE A 81 0.62 3.71 -2.81
N ASP A 82 1.30 3.45 -1.70
CA ASP A 82 2.55 4.10 -1.27
C ASP A 82 3.68 3.09 -1.33
N VAL A 83 4.72 3.39 -2.08
CA VAL A 83 5.88 2.53 -2.27
C VAL A 83 7.16 3.33 -2.07
N VAL A 84 8.13 2.74 -1.41
CA VAL A 84 9.48 3.29 -1.30
C VAL A 84 10.44 2.34 -2.03
N LEU A 85 11.16 2.87 -3.01
CA LEU A 85 12.19 2.13 -3.76
C LEU A 85 13.52 2.12 -3.00
N GLY A 86 14.32 1.09 -3.22
CA GLY A 86 15.66 0.99 -2.61
C GLY A 86 15.65 0.68 -1.12
N PHE A 87 14.58 0.16 -0.58
CA PHE A 87 14.46 -0.22 0.83
C PHE A 87 13.78 -1.61 0.94
N PRO A 88 14.25 -2.52 1.79
CA PRO A 88 15.39 -2.42 2.73
C PRO A 88 16.77 -2.54 2.08
N HIS A 89 16.86 -2.84 0.80
CA HIS A 89 18.11 -2.84 0.03
C HIS A 89 17.88 -2.29 -1.39
N ARG A 90 18.94 -2.04 -2.10
CA ARG A 90 18.95 -1.27 -3.36
C ARG A 90 17.95 -1.77 -4.43
N THR A 91 17.78 -3.08 -4.56
CA THR A 91 16.90 -3.69 -5.56
C THR A 91 15.55 -4.13 -4.97
N ALA A 92 15.21 -3.63 -3.80
CA ALA A 92 13.94 -3.89 -3.15
C ALA A 92 12.99 -2.68 -3.24
N ALA A 93 11.70 -2.97 -3.10
CA ALA A 93 10.67 -1.98 -2.92
C ALA A 93 9.82 -2.35 -1.69
N ALA A 94 9.49 -1.36 -0.89
CA ALA A 94 8.64 -1.54 0.30
C ALA A 94 7.30 -0.86 0.09
N VAL A 95 6.23 -1.63 0.18
CA VAL A 95 4.85 -1.12 0.12
C VAL A 95 4.45 -0.66 1.52
N GLY A 96 4.26 0.65 1.69
CA GLY A 96 3.83 1.23 2.96
C GLY A 96 2.32 1.24 3.14
N LEU A 97 1.59 1.35 2.04
CA LEU A 97 0.14 1.40 2.03
C LEU A 97 -0.41 0.85 0.72
N PHE A 98 -1.47 0.05 0.80
CA PHE A 98 -2.25 -0.40 -0.35
C PHE A 98 -3.71 -0.40 0.06
N LEU A 99 -4.44 0.64 -0.30
CA LEU A 99 -5.85 0.82 0.03
C LEU A 99 -6.73 0.72 -1.20
N VAL A 100 -7.86 0.04 -1.06
CA VAL A 100 -8.96 0.04 -2.02
C VAL A 100 -10.24 0.39 -1.26
N ALA A 101 -11.04 1.30 -1.81
CA ALA A 101 -12.32 1.69 -1.23
C ALA A 101 -13.22 0.47 -1.05
N PRO A 102 -13.97 0.36 0.06
CA PRO A 102 -14.87 -0.77 0.31
C PRO A 102 -15.83 -1.08 -0.85
N SER A 103 -16.32 -0.05 -1.53
CA SER A 103 -17.22 -0.16 -2.69
C SER A 103 -16.61 -0.91 -3.88
N HIS A 104 -15.28 -1.00 -3.93
CA HIS A 104 -14.51 -1.59 -5.05
C HIS A 104 -13.73 -2.84 -4.64
N ARG A 105 -13.90 -3.33 -3.41
CA ARG A 105 -13.27 -4.57 -2.92
C ARG A 105 -14.00 -5.81 -3.37
N GLY A 106 -13.28 -6.94 -3.39
CA GLY A 106 -13.88 -8.24 -3.70
C GLY A 106 -14.24 -8.45 -5.16
N ARG A 107 -13.74 -7.63 -6.07
CA ARG A 107 -14.01 -7.70 -7.52
C ARG A 107 -12.74 -7.85 -8.36
N GLY A 108 -11.62 -8.21 -7.73
CA GLY A 108 -10.34 -8.40 -8.41
C GLY A 108 -9.59 -7.12 -8.77
N LEU A 109 -10.08 -5.94 -8.38
CA LEU A 109 -9.42 -4.66 -8.68
C LEU A 109 -8.03 -4.58 -8.05
N GLY A 110 -7.92 -4.88 -6.76
CA GLY A 110 -6.64 -4.85 -6.05
C GLY A 110 -5.59 -5.74 -6.69
N ALA A 111 -5.96 -6.98 -7.04
CA ALA A 111 -5.05 -7.92 -7.69
C ALA A 111 -4.64 -7.44 -9.09
N ALA A 112 -5.57 -6.90 -9.88
CA ALA A 112 -5.28 -6.37 -11.21
C ALA A 112 -4.29 -5.20 -11.16
N VAL A 113 -4.49 -4.26 -10.24
CA VAL A 113 -3.59 -3.13 -10.02
C VAL A 113 -2.22 -3.59 -9.52
N ALA A 114 -2.20 -4.49 -8.53
CA ALA A 114 -0.96 -5.03 -8.00
C ALA A 114 -0.13 -5.72 -9.07
N ASN A 115 -0.75 -6.54 -9.94
CA ASN A 115 -0.05 -7.25 -11.00
C ASN A 115 0.59 -6.31 -12.02
N VAL A 116 -0.07 -5.21 -12.37
CA VAL A 116 0.51 -4.18 -13.26
C VAL A 116 1.74 -3.57 -12.61
N LEU A 117 1.64 -3.14 -11.36
CA LEU A 117 2.76 -2.50 -10.64
C LEU A 117 3.92 -3.47 -10.37
N LEU A 118 3.63 -4.73 -10.07
CA LEU A 118 4.67 -5.76 -9.90
C LEU A 118 5.40 -6.06 -11.21
N ALA A 119 4.71 -6.08 -12.34
CA ALA A 119 5.34 -6.23 -13.65
C ALA A 119 6.28 -5.06 -13.95
N GLU A 120 5.83 -3.83 -13.72
CA GLU A 120 6.67 -2.62 -13.87
C GLU A 120 7.89 -2.64 -12.93
N ALA A 121 7.70 -3.05 -11.68
CA ALA A 121 8.78 -3.18 -10.71
C ALA A 121 9.85 -4.17 -11.21
N ARG A 122 9.42 -5.33 -11.70
CA ARG A 122 10.31 -6.36 -12.24
C ARG A 122 11.10 -5.84 -13.45
N GLU A 123 10.44 -5.18 -14.38
CA GLU A 123 11.09 -4.57 -15.56
C GLU A 123 12.07 -3.47 -15.15
N GLY A 124 11.78 -2.75 -14.07
CA GLY A 124 12.66 -1.75 -13.47
C GLY A 124 13.83 -2.31 -12.66
N GLY A 125 13.99 -3.63 -12.57
CA GLY A 125 15.11 -4.26 -11.87
C GLY A 125 14.89 -4.51 -10.38
N ILE A 126 13.65 -4.42 -9.89
CA ILE A 126 13.29 -4.78 -8.52
C ILE A 126 13.20 -6.32 -8.44
N ASP A 127 13.90 -6.90 -7.49
CA ASP A 127 13.90 -8.35 -7.25
C ASP A 127 13.11 -8.76 -6.01
N THR A 128 12.85 -7.83 -5.10
CA THR A 128 12.17 -8.10 -3.84
C THR A 128 11.17 -7.00 -3.53
N VAL A 129 9.95 -7.40 -3.17
CA VAL A 129 8.92 -6.50 -2.68
C VAL A 129 8.51 -6.91 -1.28
N THR A 130 8.48 -5.96 -0.35
CA THR A 130 8.02 -6.18 1.01
C THR A 130 6.73 -5.40 1.28
N ALA A 131 5.92 -5.91 2.17
CA ALA A 131 4.71 -5.26 2.65
C ALA A 131 4.49 -5.61 4.11
N SER A 132 3.69 -4.81 4.81
CA SER A 132 3.27 -5.10 6.17
C SER A 132 1.95 -5.84 6.17
N ALA A 133 1.85 -6.87 7.00
CA ALA A 133 0.63 -7.64 7.22
C ALA A 133 0.24 -7.55 8.69
N HIS A 134 -1.05 -7.41 8.96
CA HIS A 134 -1.60 -7.21 10.30
C HIS A 134 -2.57 -8.35 10.64
N ASP A 135 -2.44 -8.93 11.82
CA ASP A 135 -3.36 -9.98 12.29
C ASP A 135 -4.77 -9.43 12.51
N THR A 136 -4.88 -8.13 12.78
CA THR A 136 -6.16 -7.41 12.91
C THR A 136 -6.84 -7.13 11.57
N TRP A 137 -6.14 -7.38 10.45
CA TRP A 137 -6.67 -7.23 9.09
C TRP A 137 -6.38 -8.47 8.25
N PRO A 138 -7.07 -9.60 8.53
CA PRO A 138 -6.80 -10.88 7.85
C PRO A 138 -7.04 -10.85 6.34
N GLN A 139 -7.92 -9.97 5.85
CA GLN A 139 -8.16 -9.77 4.42
C GLN A 139 -6.88 -9.34 3.68
N GLY A 140 -6.05 -8.52 4.32
CA GLY A 140 -4.77 -8.10 3.77
C GLY A 140 -3.78 -9.25 3.64
N GLN A 141 -3.73 -10.15 4.62
CA GLN A 141 -2.89 -11.34 4.55
C GLN A 141 -3.34 -12.27 3.42
N THR A 142 -4.64 -12.50 3.29
CA THR A 142 -5.21 -13.31 2.20
C THR A 142 -4.86 -12.71 0.83
N PHE A 143 -4.99 -11.40 0.69
CA PHE A 143 -4.64 -10.67 -0.53
C PHE A 143 -3.15 -10.82 -0.89
N LEU A 144 -2.26 -10.63 0.08
CA LEU A 144 -0.82 -10.75 -0.13
C LEU A 144 -0.43 -12.18 -0.52
N ARG A 145 -0.98 -13.19 0.15
CA ARG A 145 -0.71 -14.60 -0.18
C ARG A 145 -1.20 -14.95 -1.58
N ALA A 146 -2.36 -14.44 -1.98
CA ALA A 146 -2.89 -14.66 -3.33
C ALA A 146 -1.99 -14.06 -4.42
N LEU A 147 -1.24 -12.99 -4.12
CA LEU A 147 -0.24 -12.41 -5.02
C LEU A 147 1.10 -13.16 -5.01
N GLY A 148 1.28 -14.11 -4.12
CA GLY A 148 2.51 -14.90 -4.00
C GLY A 148 3.45 -14.47 -2.88
N PHE A 149 3.06 -13.51 -2.04
CA PHE A 149 3.84 -13.13 -0.87
C PHE A 149 3.88 -14.25 0.17
N THR A 150 5.02 -14.38 0.82
CA THR A 150 5.17 -15.18 2.04
C THR A 150 5.00 -14.26 3.24
N VAL A 151 4.04 -14.56 4.11
CA VAL A 151 3.81 -13.79 5.33
C VAL A 151 4.64 -14.41 6.45
N GLY A 152 5.57 -13.64 7.00
CA GLY A 152 6.49 -14.06 8.05
C GLY A 152 5.88 -14.04 9.45
N PRO A 153 6.67 -14.40 10.47
CA PRO A 153 6.27 -14.32 11.88
C PRO A 153 6.09 -12.86 12.31
N PRO A 154 5.42 -12.62 13.46
CA PRO A 154 5.34 -11.28 14.03
C PRO A 154 6.73 -10.68 14.19
N ALA A 155 6.90 -9.39 13.84
CA ALA A 155 8.15 -8.70 14.06
C ALA A 155 8.44 -8.56 15.55
N GLU A 156 9.70 -8.79 15.94
CA GLU A 156 10.17 -8.48 17.29
C GLU A 156 10.04 -6.97 17.52
N PRO A 157 9.57 -6.52 18.70
CA PRO A 157 9.58 -5.10 19.02
C PRO A 157 11.04 -4.61 18.95
N SER A 158 11.34 -3.70 18.06
CA SER A 158 12.66 -3.07 18.03
C SER A 158 12.90 -2.33 19.35
N GLY A 159 14.00 -2.62 20.02
CA GLY A 159 14.29 -2.46 21.44
C GLY A 159 14.19 -1.09 22.09
N ASN A 160 13.52 -0.08 21.51
CA ASN A 160 13.25 1.22 22.12
C ASN A 160 11.84 1.77 21.86
N ARG A 161 10.97 1.02 21.17
CA ARG A 161 9.55 1.36 21.10
C ARG A 161 8.81 0.56 22.14
N VAL A 162 8.36 1.23 23.16
CA VAL A 162 7.30 0.70 24.01
C VAL A 162 6.06 0.64 23.15
N SER A 163 5.69 -0.55 22.70
CA SER A 163 4.40 -0.76 22.05
C SER A 163 3.32 -0.30 23.01
N GLY A 164 2.51 0.67 22.58
CA GLY A 164 1.38 1.11 23.38
C GLY A 164 0.41 -0.05 23.62
N PRO A 165 -0.37 -0.03 24.72
CA PRO A 165 -1.38 -1.03 24.94
C PRO A 165 -2.38 -1.00 23.79
N GLY A 166 -2.45 -2.10 23.00
CA GLY A 166 -3.34 -2.26 21.86
C GLY A 166 -2.68 -2.29 20.46
N GLU A 167 -1.37 -2.09 20.36
CA GLU A 167 -0.66 -2.30 19.09
C GLU A 167 -0.48 -3.79 18.80
N ALA A 168 -1.19 -4.28 17.78
CA ALA A 168 -1.00 -5.65 17.31
C ALA A 168 0.38 -5.79 16.62
N PRO A 169 1.05 -6.95 16.75
CA PRO A 169 2.31 -7.21 16.06
C PRO A 169 2.14 -7.11 14.54
N VAL A 170 3.12 -6.50 13.88
CA VAL A 170 3.18 -6.39 12.43
C VAL A 170 4.02 -7.54 11.88
N ARG A 171 3.53 -8.18 10.81
CA ARG A 171 4.26 -9.22 10.08
C ARG A 171 4.83 -8.64 8.80
N ARG A 172 6.05 -9.05 8.45
CA ARG A 172 6.61 -8.71 7.14
C ARG A 172 6.18 -9.77 6.12
N ALA A 173 5.59 -9.32 5.03
CA ALA A 173 5.34 -10.13 3.85
C ALA A 173 6.42 -9.85 2.80
N THR A 174 6.86 -10.86 2.09
CA THR A 174 7.94 -10.76 1.11
C THR A 174 7.57 -11.51 -0.17
N LEU A 175 7.81 -10.86 -1.30
CA LEU A 175 7.66 -11.44 -2.64
C LEU A 175 8.99 -11.32 -3.38
N THR A 176 9.48 -12.43 -3.91
CA THR A 176 10.63 -12.45 -4.81
C THR A 176 10.15 -12.39 -6.24
N LEU A 177 10.64 -11.38 -6.99
CA LEU A 177 10.33 -11.22 -8.41
C LEU A 177 11.40 -11.92 -9.24
N GLN A 178 10.99 -12.87 -10.07
CA GLN A 178 11.88 -13.55 -11.01
C GLN A 178 12.14 -12.64 -12.21
N PRO A 179 13.39 -12.62 -12.74
CA PRO A 179 13.71 -11.84 -13.94
C PRO A 179 12.95 -12.33 -15.18
#